data_745dd2d4a3c9300d4c64946f105c6791
#
_entry.id   745dd2d4a3c9300d4c64946f105c6791
#
_cell.length_a   1.000
_cell.length_b   1.000
_cell.length_c   1.000
_cell.angle_alpha   90.00
_cell.angle_beta   90.00
_cell.angle_gamma   90.00
#
_symmetry.space_group_name_H-M   'P 1'
#
loop_
_entity.id
_entity.type
_entity.pdbx_description
1 polymer ?
#
loop_
_entity_poly.entity_id
_entity_poly.type
_entity_poly.pdbx_seq_one_letter_code
_entity_poly.pdbx_strand_id
1 'polypeptide(L)'
;MLFLSEALWAGILSLVTFGLVILLLFRTRWGVAVRATSESQAKALAFGIDSGFILLLVWMVSAVCIAIAGIVISNFGSLSYVTGIVGLRAIPVVLIGGMDSIGGALAGGIIVGVCEALVGAYIEPRGLIGFKEVAPYILLLIVLIVRPYGLFGTVRIERV
;
A
#
# COMPACT_ATOMS: atom_id res chain seq x y z
N MET A 1 -3.53 -9.34 -27.37
CA MET A 1 -2.23 -9.79 -26.80
C MET A 1 -1.45 -8.65 -26.14
N LEU A 2 -1.51 -7.40 -26.63
CA LEU A 2 -0.77 -6.26 -26.06
C LEU A 2 -1.18 -5.97 -24.60
N PHE A 3 -2.47 -5.96 -24.26
CA PHE A 3 -2.95 -5.72 -22.88
C PHE A 3 -2.43 -6.74 -21.85
N LEU A 4 -2.21 -7.98 -22.26
CA LEU A 4 -1.70 -9.02 -21.37
C LEU A 4 -0.21 -8.80 -21.05
N SER A 5 0.56 -8.35 -22.03
CA SER A 5 1.98 -8.01 -21.82
C SER A 5 2.15 -6.78 -20.92
N GLU A 6 1.33 -5.75 -21.11
CA GLU A 6 1.36 -4.55 -20.28
C GLU A 6 1.00 -4.86 -18.80
N ALA A 7 -0.03 -5.67 -18.58
CA ALA A 7 -0.41 -6.11 -17.24
C ALA A 7 0.68 -6.94 -16.56
N LEU A 8 1.36 -7.82 -17.29
CA LEU A 8 2.48 -8.60 -16.77
C LEU A 8 3.67 -7.71 -16.38
N TRP A 9 4.04 -6.74 -17.24
CA TRP A 9 5.10 -5.79 -16.92
C TRP A 9 4.76 -4.93 -15.72
N ALA A 10 3.52 -4.45 -15.61
CA ALA A 10 3.04 -3.71 -14.44
C ALA A 10 3.14 -4.54 -13.15
N GLY A 11 2.74 -5.80 -13.20
CA GLY A 11 2.85 -6.73 -12.07
C GLY A 11 4.30 -6.98 -11.65
N ILE A 12 5.19 -7.26 -12.62
CA ILE A 12 6.61 -7.47 -12.36
C ILE A 12 7.25 -6.20 -11.74
N LEU A 13 6.99 -5.04 -12.33
CA LEU A 13 7.54 -3.77 -11.84
C LEU A 13 7.06 -3.46 -10.42
N SER A 14 5.78 -3.71 -10.13
CA SER A 14 5.22 -3.54 -8.78
C SER A 14 5.87 -4.48 -7.77
N LEU A 15 6.06 -5.76 -8.11
CA LEU A 15 6.73 -6.74 -7.25
C LEU A 15 8.21 -6.40 -7.02
N VAL A 16 8.91 -5.95 -8.06
CA VAL A 16 10.31 -5.52 -7.96
C VAL A 16 10.43 -4.30 -7.05
N THR A 17 9.58 -3.27 -7.25
CA THR A 17 9.56 -2.07 -6.42
C THR A 17 9.29 -2.42 -4.96
N PHE A 18 8.30 -3.27 -4.71
CA PHE A 18 7.97 -3.74 -3.37
C PHE A 18 9.11 -4.54 -2.73
N GLY A 19 9.74 -5.43 -3.50
CA GLY A 19 10.92 -6.20 -3.06
C GLY A 19 12.11 -5.29 -2.71
N LEU A 20 12.36 -4.24 -3.49
CA LEU A 20 13.39 -3.25 -3.21
C LEU A 20 13.12 -2.49 -1.91
N VAL A 21 11.87 -2.06 -1.66
CA VAL A 21 11.49 -1.40 -0.41
C VAL A 21 11.70 -2.33 0.80
N ILE A 22 11.28 -3.58 0.69
CA ILE A 22 11.52 -4.59 1.75
C ILE A 22 13.01 -4.76 1.99
N LEU A 23 13.79 -4.94 0.93
CA LEU A 23 15.24 -5.12 1.04
C LEU A 23 15.89 -3.90 1.70
N LEU A 24 15.49 -2.69 1.32
CA LEU A 24 15.96 -1.44 1.92
C LEU A 24 15.63 -1.40 3.41
N LEU A 25 14.39 -1.73 3.81
CA LEU A 25 13.95 -1.65 5.19
C LEU A 25 14.51 -2.75 6.10
N PHE A 26 14.76 -3.96 5.56
CA PHE A 26 15.19 -5.09 6.40
C PHE A 26 16.68 -5.41 6.28
N ARG A 27 17.36 -4.99 5.21
CA ARG A 27 18.76 -5.35 4.96
C ARG A 27 19.74 -4.18 5.07
N THR A 28 19.26 -2.93 5.17
CA THR A 28 20.14 -1.76 5.24
C THR A 28 20.19 -1.13 6.62
N ARG A 29 21.27 -0.38 6.90
CA ARG A 29 21.41 0.42 8.12
C ARG A 29 20.33 1.48 8.25
N TRP A 30 19.90 2.05 7.12
CA TRP A 30 18.81 3.02 7.05
C TRP A 30 17.49 2.42 7.49
N GLY A 31 17.20 1.18 7.09
CA GLY A 31 16.00 0.48 7.52
C GLY A 31 15.96 0.20 9.02
N VAL A 32 17.10 -0.07 9.66
CA VAL A 32 17.18 -0.17 11.12
C VAL A 32 16.84 1.16 11.78
N ALA A 33 17.41 2.27 11.27
CA ALA A 33 17.16 3.61 11.78
C ALA A 33 15.68 4.03 11.60
N VAL A 34 15.06 3.72 10.45
CA VAL A 34 13.63 3.94 10.20
C VAL A 34 12.76 3.22 11.23
N ARG A 35 13.02 1.93 11.47
CA ARG A 35 12.26 1.14 12.46
C ARG A 35 12.46 1.63 13.89
N ALA A 36 13.70 1.99 14.28
CA ALA A 36 13.98 2.55 15.59
C ALA A 36 13.23 3.88 15.80
N THR A 37 13.21 4.76 14.79
CA THR A 37 12.49 6.04 14.84
C THR A 37 10.97 5.85 14.89
N SER A 38 10.44 4.85 14.17
CA SER A 38 8.99 4.54 14.18
C SER A 38 8.52 3.98 15.53
N GLU A 39 9.39 3.29 16.26
CA GLU A 39 9.06 2.76 17.59
C GLU A 39 9.04 3.86 18.65
N SER A 40 10.06 4.73 18.66
CA SER A 40 10.12 5.88 19.57
C SER A 40 11.14 6.90 19.07
N GLN A 41 10.65 8.08 18.66
CA GLN A 41 11.51 9.18 18.24
C GLN A 41 12.46 9.64 19.37
N ALA A 42 11.96 9.69 20.60
CA ALA A 42 12.77 10.11 21.76
C ALA A 42 13.94 9.15 22.02
N LYS A 43 13.69 7.84 21.96
CA LYS A 43 14.76 6.84 22.09
C LYS A 43 15.75 6.91 20.94
N ALA A 44 15.28 7.06 19.68
CA ALA A 44 16.14 7.18 18.52
C ALA A 44 17.09 8.38 18.61
N LEU A 45 16.58 9.53 19.05
CA LEU A 45 17.38 10.74 19.30
C LEU A 45 18.43 10.52 20.40
N ALA A 46 18.09 9.80 21.48
CA ALA A 46 19.03 9.48 22.56
C ALA A 46 20.21 8.59 22.08
N PHE A 47 19.99 7.77 21.03
CA PHE A 47 21.03 7.00 20.36
C PHE A 47 21.75 7.75 19.23
N GLY A 48 21.50 9.06 19.07
CA GLY A 48 22.14 9.89 18.06
C GLY A 48 21.59 9.73 16.65
N ILE A 49 20.39 9.13 16.50
CA ILE A 49 19.71 9.03 15.22
C ILE A 49 18.93 10.32 14.97
N ASP A 50 19.29 11.06 13.93
CA ASP A 50 18.55 12.25 13.51
C ASP A 50 17.21 11.86 12.89
N SER A 51 16.14 11.99 13.67
CA SER A 51 14.78 11.67 13.25
C SER A 51 14.32 12.53 12.07
N GLY A 52 14.80 13.78 11.94
CA GLY A 52 14.47 14.66 10.82
C GLY A 52 15.01 14.11 9.50
N PHE A 53 16.27 13.70 9.50
CA PHE A 53 16.89 13.09 8.32
C PHE A 53 16.22 11.76 7.93
N ILE A 54 15.85 10.94 8.91
CA ILE A 54 15.13 9.67 8.66
C ILE A 54 13.76 9.92 8.04
N LEU A 55 13.01 10.91 8.55
CA LEU A 55 11.73 11.31 7.96
C LEU A 55 11.89 11.74 6.50
N LEU A 56 12.87 12.58 6.21
CA LEU A 56 13.17 13.03 4.85
C LEU A 56 13.45 11.84 3.92
N LEU A 57 14.26 10.88 4.38
CA LEU A 57 14.57 9.67 3.61
C LEU A 57 13.30 8.85 3.31
N VAL A 58 12.41 8.67 4.30
CA VAL A 58 11.13 7.97 4.11
C VAL A 58 10.26 8.69 3.08
N TRP A 59 10.19 10.02 3.13
CA TRP A 59 9.45 10.81 2.14
C TRP A 59 10.03 10.67 0.73
N MET A 60 11.36 10.68 0.59
CA MET A 60 12.02 10.47 -0.72
C MET A 60 11.70 9.08 -1.30
N VAL A 61 11.82 8.03 -0.49
CA VAL A 61 11.51 6.66 -0.94
C VAL A 61 10.03 6.56 -1.35
N SER A 62 9.12 7.14 -0.55
CA SER A 62 7.69 7.16 -0.87
C SER A 62 7.40 7.90 -2.18
N ALA A 63 8.05 9.05 -2.41
CA ALA A 63 7.89 9.80 -3.65
C ALA A 63 8.35 9.00 -4.88
N VAL A 64 9.46 8.26 -4.79
CA VAL A 64 9.92 7.37 -5.86
C VAL A 64 8.91 6.26 -6.13
N CYS A 65 8.37 5.63 -5.08
CA CYS A 65 7.35 4.58 -5.23
C CYS A 65 6.07 5.13 -5.91
N ILE A 66 5.63 6.33 -5.52
CA ILE A 66 4.46 6.98 -6.13
C ILE A 66 4.73 7.31 -7.61
N ALA A 67 5.93 7.81 -7.94
CA ALA A 67 6.30 8.09 -9.32
C ALA A 67 6.28 6.82 -10.19
N ILE A 68 6.83 5.71 -9.69
CA ILE A 68 6.79 4.42 -10.39
C ILE A 68 5.34 3.95 -10.58
N ALA A 69 4.51 4.04 -9.54
CA ALA A 69 3.09 3.70 -9.62
C ALA A 69 2.35 4.57 -10.66
N GLY A 70 2.64 5.87 -10.70
CA GLY A 70 2.09 6.79 -11.69
C GLY A 70 2.47 6.40 -13.14
N ILE A 71 3.72 6.01 -13.38
CA ILE A 71 4.18 5.52 -14.68
C ILE A 71 3.44 4.24 -15.06
N VAL A 72 3.28 3.30 -14.13
CA VAL A 72 2.55 2.05 -14.37
C VAL A 72 1.10 2.34 -14.74
N ILE A 73 0.42 3.21 -14.00
CA ILE A 73 -0.99 3.56 -14.25
C ILE A 73 -1.15 4.27 -15.60
N SER A 74 -0.19 5.11 -16.00
CA SER A 74 -0.25 5.84 -17.26
C SER A 74 -0.22 4.94 -18.51
N ASN A 75 0.33 3.72 -18.39
CA ASN A 75 0.30 2.74 -19.48
C ASN A 75 -1.10 2.14 -19.72
N PHE A 76 -1.98 2.16 -18.72
CA PHE A 76 -3.35 1.65 -18.84
C PHE A 76 -4.38 2.72 -19.23
N GLY A 77 -3.99 3.98 -19.29
CA GLY A 77 -4.87 5.09 -19.67
C GLY A 77 -4.16 6.43 -19.57
N SER A 78 -4.80 7.49 -20.07
CA SER A 78 -4.28 8.86 -19.95
C SER A 78 -4.26 9.29 -18.48
N LEU A 79 -3.20 9.97 -18.06
CA LEU A 79 -3.15 10.66 -16.77
C LEU A 79 -4.26 11.73 -16.75
N SER A 80 -5.25 11.51 -15.95
CA SER A 80 -6.42 12.38 -15.82
C SER A 80 -6.61 12.71 -14.33
N TYR A 81 -7.44 13.70 -14.05
CA TYR A 81 -7.88 14.00 -12.68
C TYR A 81 -8.44 12.77 -11.95
N VAL A 82 -9.08 11.85 -12.71
CA VAL A 82 -9.57 10.56 -12.19
C VAL A 82 -8.45 9.69 -11.63
N THR A 83 -7.22 9.81 -12.13
CA THR A 83 -6.06 9.06 -11.60
C THR A 83 -5.77 9.42 -10.14
N GLY A 84 -6.07 10.65 -9.70
CA GLY A 84 -5.97 11.05 -8.29
C GLY A 84 -6.91 10.26 -7.37
N ILE A 85 -8.07 9.85 -7.86
CA ILE A 85 -9.05 9.04 -7.12
C ILE A 85 -8.50 7.63 -6.87
N VAL A 86 -7.67 7.10 -7.77
CA VAL A 86 -7.00 5.81 -7.57
C VAL A 86 -6.11 5.83 -6.33
N GLY A 87 -5.50 6.97 -6.01
CA GLY A 87 -4.72 7.14 -4.78
C GLY A 87 -5.53 6.93 -3.50
N LEU A 88 -6.81 7.28 -3.49
CA LEU A 88 -7.70 7.05 -2.35
C LEU A 88 -7.93 5.56 -2.08
N ARG A 89 -7.82 4.71 -3.10
CA ARG A 89 -7.94 3.24 -2.96
C ARG A 89 -6.77 2.63 -2.19
N ALA A 90 -5.66 3.35 -2.04
CA ALA A 90 -4.56 2.91 -1.20
C ALA A 90 -4.94 2.85 0.29
N ILE A 91 -5.90 3.68 0.72
CA ILE A 91 -6.35 3.72 2.12
C ILE A 91 -6.96 2.37 2.54
N PRO A 92 -8.01 1.82 1.88
CA PRO A 92 -8.52 0.50 2.21
C PRO A 92 -7.46 -0.61 2.09
N VAL A 93 -6.55 -0.54 1.13
CA VAL A 93 -5.48 -1.53 0.98
C VAL A 93 -4.60 -1.61 2.23
N VAL A 94 -4.12 -0.46 2.72
CA VAL A 94 -3.23 -0.40 3.89
C VAL A 94 -3.98 -0.79 5.17
N LEU A 95 -5.23 -0.34 5.34
CA LEU A 95 -6.03 -0.66 6.52
C LEU A 95 -6.41 -2.15 6.57
N ILE A 96 -6.78 -2.75 5.44
CA ILE A 96 -7.07 -4.20 5.35
C ILE A 96 -5.80 -5.00 5.64
N GLY A 97 -4.68 -4.58 5.07
CA GLY A 97 -3.39 -5.24 5.28
C GLY A 97 -2.89 -5.15 6.72
N GLY A 98 -3.20 -4.05 7.40
CA GLY A 98 -2.68 -3.66 8.72
C GLY A 98 -1.59 -2.61 8.59
N MET A 99 -1.78 -1.46 9.26
CA MET A 99 -0.91 -0.28 9.14
C MET A 99 0.54 -0.54 9.57
N ASP A 100 0.76 -1.50 10.45
CA ASP A 100 2.10 -1.82 10.98
C ASP A 100 2.82 -2.91 10.19
N SER A 101 2.21 -3.45 9.13
CA SER A 101 2.76 -4.58 8.37
C SER A 101 2.94 -4.28 6.90
N ILE A 102 4.21 -4.22 6.46
CA ILE A 102 4.55 -4.05 5.04
C ILE A 102 4.06 -5.25 4.22
N GLY A 103 4.26 -6.49 4.72
CA GLY A 103 3.72 -7.69 4.09
C GLY A 103 2.19 -7.69 4.04
N GLY A 104 1.56 -7.12 5.07
CA GLY A 104 0.12 -6.88 5.11
C GLY A 104 -0.35 -5.96 3.99
N ALA A 105 0.35 -4.87 3.72
CA ALA A 105 0.01 -3.95 2.62
C ALA A 105 0.02 -4.65 1.25
N LEU A 106 1.00 -5.55 1.01
CA LEU A 106 1.02 -6.37 -0.22
C LEU A 106 -0.19 -7.30 -0.31
N ALA A 107 -0.45 -8.04 0.77
CA ALA A 107 -1.60 -8.96 0.83
C ALA A 107 -2.93 -8.19 0.67
N GLY A 108 -3.07 -7.04 1.33
CA GLY A 108 -4.21 -6.13 1.21
C GLY A 108 -4.41 -5.66 -0.23
N GLY A 109 -3.32 -5.30 -0.92
CA GLY A 109 -3.37 -4.91 -2.34
C GLY A 109 -3.87 -6.02 -3.25
N ILE A 110 -3.39 -7.25 -3.04
CA ILE A 110 -3.84 -8.42 -3.82
C ILE A 110 -5.32 -8.71 -3.54
N ILE A 111 -5.74 -8.70 -2.27
CA ILE A 111 -7.13 -8.98 -1.88
C ILE A 111 -8.08 -7.93 -2.47
N VAL A 112 -7.73 -6.64 -2.35
CA VAL A 112 -8.53 -5.55 -2.91
C VAL A 112 -8.57 -5.64 -4.43
N GLY A 113 -7.43 -5.87 -5.10
CA GLY A 113 -7.37 -6.01 -6.55
C GLY A 113 -8.21 -7.17 -7.08
N VAL A 114 -8.17 -8.32 -6.42
CA VAL A 114 -9.02 -9.48 -6.75
C VAL A 114 -10.50 -9.14 -6.52
N CYS A 115 -10.84 -8.49 -5.40
CA CYS A 115 -12.21 -8.05 -5.12
C CYS A 115 -12.74 -7.11 -6.21
N GLU A 116 -11.96 -6.08 -6.58
CA GLU A 116 -12.32 -5.16 -7.66
C GLU A 116 -12.51 -5.87 -9.01
N ALA A 117 -11.65 -6.82 -9.34
CA ALA A 117 -11.74 -7.59 -10.58
C ALA A 117 -13.01 -8.46 -10.61
N LEU A 118 -13.33 -9.12 -9.49
CA LEU A 118 -14.56 -9.94 -9.39
C LEU A 118 -15.82 -9.07 -9.47
N VAL A 119 -15.85 -7.95 -8.77
CA VAL A 119 -16.99 -7.01 -8.80
C VAL A 119 -17.18 -6.44 -10.20
N GLY A 120 -16.11 -6.01 -10.87
CA GLY A 120 -16.16 -5.51 -12.24
C GLY A 120 -16.63 -6.57 -13.24
N ALA A 121 -16.24 -7.84 -13.05
CA ALA A 121 -16.61 -8.92 -13.97
C ALA A 121 -18.04 -9.43 -13.76
N TYR A 122 -18.54 -9.50 -12.52
CA TYR A 122 -19.79 -10.17 -12.20
C TYR A 122 -20.94 -9.23 -11.78
N ILE A 123 -20.63 -8.12 -11.13
CA ILE A 123 -21.64 -7.23 -10.53
C ILE A 123 -21.98 -6.07 -11.46
N GLU A 124 -20.99 -5.40 -12.06
CA GLU A 124 -21.24 -4.28 -12.95
C GLU A 124 -22.09 -4.63 -14.18
N PRO A 125 -21.92 -5.80 -14.85
CA PRO A 125 -22.77 -6.18 -15.97
C PRO A 125 -24.25 -6.37 -15.61
N ARG A 126 -24.57 -6.52 -14.32
CA ARG A 126 -25.93 -6.65 -13.80
C ARG A 126 -26.64 -5.33 -13.53
N GLY A 127 -26.05 -4.20 -13.94
CA GLY A 127 -26.65 -2.86 -13.85
C GLY A 127 -26.16 -2.01 -12.67
N LEU A 128 -25.24 -2.50 -11.84
CA LEU A 128 -24.63 -1.74 -10.74
C LEU A 128 -23.33 -1.08 -11.20
N ILE A 129 -23.46 -0.13 -12.14
CA ILE A 129 -22.32 0.61 -12.70
C ILE A 129 -21.63 1.42 -11.59
N GLY A 130 -20.29 1.35 -11.51
CA GLY A 130 -19.48 2.07 -10.50
C GLY A 130 -19.33 1.33 -9.16
N PHE A 131 -19.97 0.16 -9.00
CA PHE A 131 -19.85 -0.61 -7.76
C PHE A 131 -18.42 -1.10 -7.49
N LYS A 132 -17.63 -1.27 -8.53
CA LYS A 132 -16.20 -1.59 -8.45
C LYS A 132 -15.41 -0.57 -7.60
N GLU A 133 -15.78 0.71 -7.66
CA GLU A 133 -15.10 1.77 -6.91
C GLU A 133 -15.43 1.76 -5.42
N VAL A 134 -16.62 1.28 -5.06
CA VAL A 134 -17.13 1.21 -3.68
C VAL A 134 -16.71 -0.10 -3.00
N ALA A 135 -16.50 -1.16 -3.77
CA ALA A 135 -16.20 -2.49 -3.26
C ALA A 135 -15.02 -2.55 -2.27
N PRO A 136 -13.88 -1.86 -2.47
CA PRO A 136 -12.79 -1.84 -1.51
C PRO A 136 -13.17 -1.30 -0.14
N TYR A 137 -14.06 -0.32 -0.08
CA TYR A 137 -14.51 0.30 1.18
C TYR A 137 -15.50 -0.61 1.92
N ILE A 138 -16.36 -1.31 1.20
CA ILE A 138 -17.24 -2.33 1.79
C ILE A 138 -16.39 -3.47 2.37
N LEU A 139 -15.40 -3.94 1.61
CA LEU A 139 -14.48 -4.97 2.06
C LEU A 139 -13.71 -4.52 3.32
N LEU A 140 -13.26 -3.25 3.33
CA LEU A 140 -12.61 -2.65 4.49
C LEU A 140 -13.51 -2.71 5.73
N LEU A 141 -14.77 -2.29 5.61
CA LEU A 141 -15.71 -2.33 6.73
C LEU A 141 -15.90 -3.75 7.28
N ILE A 142 -16.05 -4.74 6.40
CA ILE A 142 -16.18 -6.15 6.79
C ILE A 142 -14.93 -6.60 7.54
N VAL A 143 -13.74 -6.30 7.01
CA VAL A 143 -12.48 -6.69 7.64
C VAL A 143 -12.30 -6.02 8.99
N LEU A 144 -12.58 -4.72 9.13
CA LEU A 144 -12.44 -4.01 10.40
C LEU A 144 -13.42 -4.46 11.48
N ILE A 145 -14.62 -4.90 11.11
CA ILE A 145 -15.58 -5.50 12.06
C ILE A 145 -15.03 -6.81 12.62
N VAL A 146 -14.38 -7.64 11.77
CA VAL A 146 -13.84 -8.94 12.17
C VAL A 146 -12.46 -8.80 12.82
N ARG A 147 -11.61 -7.92 12.28
CA ARG A 147 -10.25 -7.66 12.74
C ARG A 147 -9.94 -6.16 12.74
N PRO A 148 -10.13 -5.45 13.85
CA PRO A 148 -10.00 -3.98 13.93
C PRO A 148 -8.57 -3.47 13.67
N TYR A 149 -7.55 -4.32 13.75
CA TYR A 149 -6.14 -3.98 13.44
C TYR A 149 -5.71 -4.37 12.02
N GLY A 150 -6.65 -4.80 11.15
CA GLY A 150 -6.34 -5.39 9.85
C GLY A 150 -5.90 -6.84 9.95
N LEU A 151 -5.60 -7.46 8.79
CA LEU A 151 -5.28 -8.89 8.71
C LEU A 151 -3.93 -9.23 9.36
N PHE A 152 -2.94 -8.34 9.24
CA PHE A 152 -1.56 -8.52 9.71
C PHE A 152 -1.11 -7.44 10.70
N GLY A 153 -2.04 -6.62 11.19
CA GLY A 153 -1.75 -5.59 12.18
C GLY A 153 -1.42 -6.19 13.55
N THR A 154 -0.54 -5.53 14.31
CA THR A 154 -0.15 -5.91 15.66
C THR A 154 -1.01 -5.15 16.69
N VAL A 155 -1.50 -5.88 17.70
CA VAL A 155 -2.21 -5.26 18.83
C VAL A 155 -1.19 -4.56 19.72
N ARG A 156 -1.14 -3.23 19.71
CA ARG A 156 -0.35 -2.46 20.68
C ARG A 156 -1.13 -2.37 22.00
N ILE A 157 -0.70 -3.11 22.99
CA ILE A 157 -1.18 -2.96 24.36
C ILE A 157 -0.29 -1.89 25.02
N GLU A 158 -0.77 -0.67 25.06
CA GLU A 158 -0.17 0.38 25.91
C GLU A 158 -0.47 0.02 27.37
N ARG A 159 0.56 -0.46 28.07
CA ARG A 159 0.48 -0.54 29.54
C ARG A 159 0.70 0.87 30.08
N VAL A 160 -0.35 1.45 30.63
CA VAL A 160 -0.33 2.68 31.43
C VAL A 160 0.44 2.41 32.74
#